data_c4641b74d05a45902e191eb75f57c56b
#
_entry.id   c4641b74d05a45902e191eb75f57c56b
#
_cell.length_a   1.000
_cell.length_b   1.000
_cell.length_c   1.000
_cell.angle_alpha   90.00
_cell.angle_beta   90.00
_cell.angle_gamma   90.00
#
_symmetry.space_group_name_H-M   'P 1'
#
loop_
_entity.id
_entity.type
_entity.pdbx_description
1 polymer ?
#
loop_
_entity_poly.entity_id
_entity_poly.type
_entity_poly.pdbx_seq_one_letter_code
_entity_poly.pdbx_strand_id
1 'polypeptide(L)'
;MNSIFPNPLTAPKDAPLAYGGDLSSEILLDAYMHGIFPWPYDGVIFWHSPDPRAIFYPQNIKIQKSLKPFLRDYRVKFDYNFANFINFCKTHREQNEPTWIDQNVVDSYIKMYELGYAHSVEVYYNDELIGGLYGLIFGKMFCGESMISKGKNASKVALITLAKALAKYDFIIDAQVMNPHLEFMGAKDISRDEFLAILKIKSNQPSGFENFKDLELNLE
;
A
#
# COMPACT_ATOMS: atom_id res chain seq x y z
N MET A 1 -1.17 -17.47 16.70
CA MET A 1 -0.33 -16.86 17.74
C MET A 1 -1.10 -15.72 18.36
N ASN A 2 -0.93 -15.43 19.62
CA ASN A 2 -1.51 -14.22 20.22
C ASN A 2 -0.68 -13.02 19.74
N SER A 3 -1.35 -11.97 19.23
CA SER A 3 -0.68 -10.72 18.84
C SER A 3 -0.04 -10.05 20.05
N ILE A 4 1.08 -9.35 19.83
CA ILE A 4 1.69 -8.46 20.84
C ILE A 4 0.89 -7.16 21.00
N PHE A 5 0.04 -6.83 20.00
CA PHE A 5 -0.81 -5.63 20.02
C PHE A 5 -2.09 -5.86 20.81
N PRO A 6 -2.68 -4.79 21.38
CA PRO A 6 -4.04 -4.85 21.90
C PRO A 6 -5.02 -5.27 20.79
N ASN A 7 -6.19 -5.79 21.21
CA ASN A 7 -7.22 -6.18 20.25
C ASN A 7 -7.64 -4.96 19.38
N PRO A 8 -7.47 -5.02 18.04
CA PRO A 8 -7.82 -3.90 17.16
C PRO A 8 -9.28 -3.46 17.25
N LEU A 9 -10.20 -4.35 17.64
CA LEU A 9 -11.60 -4.00 17.86
C LEU A 9 -11.80 -2.99 19.01
N THR A 10 -10.83 -2.86 19.89
CA THR A 10 -10.87 -1.86 21.00
C THR A 10 -10.18 -0.55 20.62
N ALA A 11 -9.62 -0.44 19.40
CA ALA A 11 -8.95 0.78 18.97
C ALA A 11 -9.92 1.96 18.90
N PRO A 12 -9.49 3.17 19.29
CA PRO A 12 -10.23 4.39 18.97
C PRO A 12 -10.49 4.51 17.46
N LYS A 13 -11.53 5.27 17.08
CA LYS A 13 -11.84 5.46 15.65
C LYS A 13 -10.76 6.26 14.93
N ASP A 14 -10.32 7.37 15.54
CA ASP A 14 -9.48 8.41 14.93
C ASP A 14 -8.14 8.60 15.67
N ALA A 15 -7.74 7.65 16.52
CA ALA A 15 -6.52 7.73 17.31
C ALA A 15 -5.73 6.41 17.25
N PRO A 16 -4.43 6.42 17.58
CA PRO A 16 -3.64 5.19 17.60
C PRO A 16 -4.14 4.21 18.65
N LEU A 17 -4.03 2.93 18.34
CA LEU A 17 -4.29 1.81 19.24
C LEU A 17 -3.15 1.64 20.25
N ALA A 18 -1.92 1.87 19.81
CA ALA A 18 -0.69 1.72 20.59
C ALA A 18 0.39 2.67 20.08
N TYR A 19 1.47 2.84 20.83
CA TYR A 19 2.65 3.62 20.44
C TYR A 19 3.93 2.99 20.95
N GLY A 20 5.06 3.33 20.30
CA GLY A 20 6.38 2.81 20.63
C GLY A 20 6.72 1.51 19.90
N GLY A 21 7.71 0.78 20.40
CA GLY A 21 8.27 -0.40 19.74
C GLY A 21 9.22 -0.03 18.59
N ASP A 22 9.37 -0.93 17.63
CA ASP A 22 10.22 -0.76 16.46
C ASP A 22 9.53 -1.29 15.18
N LEU A 23 10.18 -1.12 14.02
CA LEU A 23 9.70 -1.57 12.72
C LEU A 23 10.39 -2.88 12.28
N SER A 24 10.77 -3.77 13.23
CA SER A 24 11.27 -5.09 12.89
C SER A 24 10.25 -5.88 12.07
N SER A 25 10.75 -6.81 11.26
CA SER A 25 9.88 -7.58 10.36
C SER A 25 8.83 -8.38 11.14
N GLU A 26 9.18 -8.90 12.31
CA GLU A 26 8.28 -9.66 13.17
C GLU A 26 7.13 -8.79 13.69
N ILE A 27 7.43 -7.57 14.12
CA ILE A 27 6.42 -6.62 14.61
C ILE A 27 5.52 -6.13 13.45
N LEU A 28 6.12 -5.82 12.29
CA LEU A 28 5.35 -5.45 11.10
C LEU A 28 4.41 -6.57 10.65
N LEU A 29 4.91 -7.81 10.56
CA LEU A 29 4.10 -8.98 10.21
C LEU A 29 2.93 -9.16 11.17
N ASP A 30 3.19 -9.10 12.49
CA ASP A 30 2.12 -9.23 13.48
C ASP A 30 1.09 -8.10 13.33
N ALA A 31 1.52 -6.85 13.18
CA ALA A 31 0.63 -5.70 13.00
C ALA A 31 -0.30 -5.87 11.78
N TYR A 32 0.26 -6.09 10.59
CA TYR A 32 -0.53 -6.18 9.36
C TYR A 32 -1.48 -7.38 9.35
N MET A 33 -1.06 -8.53 9.88
CA MET A 33 -1.93 -9.70 10.00
C MET A 33 -3.11 -9.49 10.96
N HIS A 34 -3.05 -8.44 11.80
CA HIS A 34 -4.13 -8.04 12.70
C HIS A 34 -4.84 -6.73 12.29
N GLY A 35 -4.59 -6.24 11.05
CA GLY A 35 -5.23 -5.04 10.52
C GLY A 35 -4.71 -3.73 11.11
N ILE A 36 -3.50 -3.77 11.66
CA ILE A 36 -2.81 -2.65 12.29
C ILE A 36 -1.67 -2.21 11.37
N PHE A 37 -1.40 -0.91 11.28
CA PHE A 37 -0.28 -0.36 10.51
C PHE A 37 0.44 0.75 11.27
N PRO A 38 1.75 0.94 11.04
CA PRO A 38 2.53 2.00 11.67
C PRO A 38 2.34 3.36 10.99
N TRP A 39 2.34 4.41 11.78
CA TRP A 39 2.43 5.78 11.32
C TRP A 39 3.44 6.54 12.18
N PRO A 40 4.72 6.50 11.86
CA PRO A 40 5.75 7.22 12.60
C PRO A 40 5.56 8.74 12.55
N TYR A 41 5.71 9.38 13.69
CA TYR A 41 5.69 10.82 13.80
C TYR A 41 6.62 11.28 14.94
N ASP A 42 7.49 12.23 14.66
CA ASP A 42 8.44 12.80 15.64
C ASP A 42 9.24 11.74 16.42
N GLY A 43 9.77 10.73 15.71
CA GLY A 43 10.56 9.64 16.27
C GLY A 43 9.77 8.61 17.09
N VAL A 44 8.44 8.73 17.17
CA VAL A 44 7.56 7.76 17.83
C VAL A 44 6.74 7.02 16.79
N ILE A 45 6.64 5.71 16.91
CA ILE A 45 5.76 4.90 16.05
C ILE A 45 4.38 4.84 16.70
N PHE A 46 3.37 5.27 15.96
CA PHE A 46 1.97 5.13 16.33
C PHE A 46 1.34 4.01 15.51
N TRP A 47 0.64 3.10 16.17
CA TRP A 47 0.01 1.93 15.55
C TRP A 47 -1.49 2.16 15.44
N HIS A 48 -2.02 2.09 14.22
CA HIS A 48 -3.38 2.46 13.91
C HIS A 48 -4.21 1.27 13.39
N SER A 49 -5.48 1.25 13.77
CA SER A 49 -6.52 0.42 13.16
C SER A 49 -7.82 1.24 13.10
N PRO A 50 -7.94 2.15 12.12
CA PRO A 50 -9.04 3.13 12.06
C PRO A 50 -10.39 2.48 11.77
N ASP A 51 -11.47 3.20 12.11
CA ASP A 51 -12.85 2.89 11.79
C ASP A 51 -13.57 4.16 11.32
N PRO A 52 -13.94 4.29 10.04
CA PRO A 52 -13.93 3.26 9.00
C PRO A 52 -12.54 2.97 8.41
N ARG A 53 -12.45 1.87 7.64
CA ARG A 53 -11.28 1.49 6.86
C ARG A 53 -11.55 1.66 5.37
N ALA A 54 -10.66 2.38 4.69
CA ALA A 54 -10.74 2.56 3.24
C ALA A 54 -10.16 1.36 2.49
N ILE A 55 -10.92 0.80 1.54
CA ILE A 55 -10.46 -0.30 0.69
C ILE A 55 -10.82 -0.07 -0.77
N PHE A 56 -10.08 -0.75 -1.67
CA PHE A 56 -10.52 -0.95 -3.06
C PHE A 56 -10.84 -2.43 -3.31
N TYR A 57 -11.91 -2.64 -4.05
CA TYR A 57 -12.13 -3.87 -4.80
C TYR A 57 -11.49 -3.66 -6.18
N PRO A 58 -10.38 -4.34 -6.54
CA PRO A 58 -9.62 -4.09 -7.75
C PRO A 58 -10.45 -4.02 -9.03
N GLN A 59 -11.46 -4.91 -9.16
CA GLN A 59 -12.38 -4.93 -10.29
C GLN A 59 -13.27 -3.68 -10.43
N ASN A 60 -13.37 -2.87 -9.39
CA ASN A 60 -14.24 -1.70 -9.34
C ASN A 60 -13.46 -0.37 -9.42
N ILE A 61 -12.15 -0.41 -9.72
CA ILE A 61 -11.33 0.80 -9.85
C ILE A 61 -11.91 1.75 -10.90
N LYS A 62 -12.06 3.02 -10.55
CA LYS A 62 -12.58 4.04 -11.48
C LYS A 62 -11.48 4.60 -12.36
N ILE A 63 -11.66 4.48 -13.70
CA ILE A 63 -10.71 5.00 -14.69
C ILE A 63 -11.36 6.16 -15.43
N GLN A 64 -10.95 7.39 -15.08
CA GLN A 64 -11.45 8.58 -15.74
C GLN A 64 -10.86 8.71 -17.15
N LYS A 65 -11.66 9.28 -18.07
CA LYS A 65 -11.23 9.49 -19.48
C LYS A 65 -9.93 10.28 -19.58
N SER A 66 -9.72 11.25 -18.67
CA SER A 66 -8.52 12.09 -18.61
C SER A 66 -7.24 11.33 -18.24
N LEU A 67 -7.34 10.12 -17.69
CA LEU A 67 -6.18 9.29 -17.32
C LEU A 67 -5.72 8.39 -18.47
N LYS A 68 -6.55 8.15 -19.48
CA LYS A 68 -6.22 7.25 -20.60
C LYS A 68 -4.90 7.60 -21.33
N PRO A 69 -4.57 8.89 -21.61
CA PRO A 69 -3.30 9.23 -22.23
C PRO A 69 -2.10 8.79 -21.37
N PHE A 70 -2.15 9.00 -20.05
CA PHE A 70 -1.08 8.64 -19.14
C PHE A 70 -0.91 7.12 -19.01
N LEU A 71 -2.03 6.36 -19.00
CA LEU A 71 -1.99 4.89 -19.01
C LEU A 71 -1.36 4.32 -20.29
N ARG A 72 -1.45 5.03 -21.42
CA ARG A 72 -0.82 4.66 -22.70
C ARG A 72 0.65 5.06 -22.75
N ASP A 73 0.98 6.28 -22.26
CA ASP A 73 2.27 6.91 -22.49
C ASP A 73 3.30 6.59 -21.41
N TYR A 74 2.84 6.21 -20.20
CA TYR A 74 3.72 5.85 -19.09
C TYR A 74 4.02 4.35 -19.08
N ARG A 75 5.27 4.02 -18.77
CA ARG A 75 5.70 2.63 -18.57
C ARG A 75 5.60 2.27 -17.09
N VAL A 76 4.90 1.19 -16.78
CA VAL A 76 4.76 0.69 -15.41
C VAL A 76 5.56 -0.58 -15.25
N LYS A 77 6.28 -0.68 -14.15
CA LYS A 77 7.09 -1.85 -13.78
C LYS A 77 6.74 -2.28 -12.36
N PHE A 78 6.75 -3.58 -12.13
CA PHE A 78 6.53 -4.20 -10.82
C PHE A 78 7.86 -4.63 -10.24
N ASP A 79 8.18 -4.22 -9.01
CA ASP A 79 9.40 -4.57 -8.28
C ASP A 79 10.68 -4.41 -9.11
N TYR A 80 10.75 -3.40 -9.96
CA TYR A 80 11.90 -3.22 -10.83
C TYR A 80 13.15 -2.82 -10.05
N ASN A 81 12.97 -1.86 -9.11
CA ASN A 81 14.03 -1.45 -8.19
C ASN A 81 13.44 -0.88 -6.90
N PHE A 82 12.94 -1.77 -6.04
CA PHE A 82 12.25 -1.41 -4.80
C PHE A 82 13.07 -0.45 -3.91
N ALA A 83 14.36 -0.77 -3.70
CA ALA A 83 15.23 0.06 -2.85
C ALA A 83 15.39 1.49 -3.40
N ASN A 84 15.54 1.64 -4.72
CA ASN A 84 15.57 2.96 -5.35
C ASN A 84 14.22 3.66 -5.23
N PHE A 85 13.11 2.93 -5.41
CA PHE A 85 11.78 3.51 -5.36
C PHE A 85 11.41 4.03 -3.97
N ILE A 86 11.68 3.28 -2.88
CA ILE A 86 11.37 3.74 -1.53
C ILE A 86 12.24 4.94 -1.11
N ASN A 87 13.52 4.98 -1.54
CA ASN A 87 14.38 6.15 -1.36
C ASN A 87 13.88 7.37 -2.15
N PHE A 88 13.38 7.16 -3.37
CA PHE A 88 12.71 8.19 -4.15
C PHE A 88 11.47 8.75 -3.42
N CYS A 89 10.65 7.89 -2.82
CA CYS A 89 9.50 8.30 -2.02
C CYS A 89 9.93 9.18 -0.84
N LYS A 90 10.93 8.75 -0.06
CA LYS A 90 11.50 9.51 1.05
C LYS A 90 11.96 10.90 0.61
N THR A 91 12.87 10.94 -0.36
CA THR A 91 13.48 12.20 -0.83
C THR A 91 12.45 13.17 -1.40
N HIS A 92 11.50 12.68 -2.19
CA HIS A 92 10.47 13.53 -2.78
C HIS A 92 9.54 14.12 -1.71
N ARG A 93 9.17 13.33 -0.69
CA ARG A 93 8.34 13.85 0.40
C ARG A 93 9.09 14.86 1.25
N GLU A 94 10.31 14.58 1.67
CA GLU A 94 11.16 15.50 2.45
C GLU A 94 11.29 16.88 1.79
N GLN A 95 11.28 16.93 0.46
CA GLN A 95 11.39 18.20 -0.30
C GLN A 95 10.07 18.98 -0.38
N ASN A 96 8.92 18.35 -0.17
CA ASN A 96 7.61 18.95 -0.43
C ASN A 96 6.72 19.06 0.82
N GLU A 97 6.90 18.20 1.82
CA GLU A 97 6.04 18.13 3.01
C GLU A 97 6.76 17.45 4.19
N PRO A 98 6.33 17.67 5.44
CA PRO A 98 6.76 16.82 6.55
C PRO A 98 6.44 15.36 6.25
N THR A 99 7.42 14.47 6.42
CA THR A 99 7.25 13.07 6.08
C THR A 99 7.49 12.15 7.27
N TRP A 100 6.72 11.06 7.32
CA TRP A 100 6.93 9.94 8.23
C TRP A 100 7.92 8.90 7.68
N ILE A 101 8.32 9.02 6.40
CA ILE A 101 9.27 8.10 5.76
C ILE A 101 10.68 8.57 6.08
N ASP A 102 11.22 8.12 7.19
CA ASP A 102 12.61 8.30 7.59
C ASP A 102 13.51 7.13 7.13
N GLN A 103 14.79 7.13 7.53
CA GLN A 103 15.70 6.04 7.14
C GLN A 103 15.32 4.72 7.78
N ASN A 104 14.81 4.72 9.00
CA ASN A 104 14.38 3.51 9.67
C ASN A 104 13.20 2.84 8.95
N VAL A 105 12.24 3.64 8.49
CA VAL A 105 11.14 3.16 7.62
C VAL A 105 11.68 2.56 6.33
N VAL A 106 12.59 3.27 5.63
CA VAL A 106 13.21 2.77 4.39
C VAL A 106 13.87 1.42 4.60
N ASP A 107 14.73 1.30 5.62
CA ASP A 107 15.49 0.07 5.88
C ASP A 107 14.56 -1.09 6.25
N SER A 108 13.52 -0.82 7.06
CA SER A 108 12.54 -1.82 7.47
C SER A 108 11.72 -2.37 6.28
N TYR A 109 11.27 -1.49 5.38
CA TYR A 109 10.50 -1.95 4.21
C TYR A 109 11.39 -2.58 3.13
N ILE A 110 12.67 -2.19 3.00
CA ILE A 110 13.64 -2.95 2.19
C ILE A 110 13.79 -4.37 2.74
N LYS A 111 13.87 -4.52 4.08
CA LYS A 111 13.90 -5.84 4.70
C LYS A 111 12.62 -6.64 4.43
N MET A 112 11.45 -6.01 4.49
CA MET A 112 10.19 -6.67 4.12
C MET A 112 10.16 -7.09 2.65
N TYR A 113 10.78 -6.31 1.76
CA TYR A 113 10.95 -6.67 0.35
C TYR A 113 11.84 -7.90 0.17
N GLU A 114 12.99 -7.97 0.85
CA GLU A 114 13.89 -9.13 0.84
C GLU A 114 13.21 -10.42 1.35
N LEU A 115 12.26 -10.27 2.27
CA LEU A 115 11.44 -11.36 2.80
C LEU A 115 10.25 -11.73 1.89
N GLY A 116 10.03 -10.99 0.80
CA GLY A 116 8.97 -11.24 -0.19
C GLY A 116 7.59 -10.72 0.21
N TYR A 117 7.51 -9.80 1.17
CA TYR A 117 6.24 -9.20 1.58
C TYR A 117 6.00 -7.81 0.99
N ALA A 118 7.04 -6.97 0.87
CA ALA A 118 6.88 -5.64 0.31
C ALA A 118 7.08 -5.64 -1.20
N HIS A 119 6.31 -4.79 -1.90
CA HIS A 119 6.28 -4.71 -3.36
C HIS A 119 6.09 -3.27 -3.84
N SER A 120 6.65 -2.93 -4.99
CA SER A 120 6.49 -1.62 -5.64
C SER A 120 5.81 -1.71 -7.00
N VAL A 121 5.10 -0.65 -7.35
CA VAL A 121 4.59 -0.39 -8.69
C VAL A 121 5.14 0.95 -9.14
N GLU A 122 6.13 0.91 -9.99
CA GLU A 122 6.98 2.02 -10.37
C GLU A 122 6.56 2.57 -11.74
N VAL A 123 6.44 3.88 -11.87
CA VAL A 123 6.00 4.54 -13.10
C VAL A 123 7.13 5.35 -13.69
N TYR A 124 7.40 5.10 -14.96
CA TYR A 124 8.48 5.70 -15.73
C TYR A 124 7.94 6.47 -16.95
N TYR A 125 8.60 7.58 -17.26
CA TYR A 125 8.39 8.32 -18.49
C TYR A 125 9.75 8.74 -19.05
N ASN A 126 10.05 8.40 -20.31
CA ASN A 126 11.37 8.60 -20.94
C ASN A 126 12.52 8.05 -20.06
N ASP A 127 12.33 6.83 -19.51
CA ASP A 127 13.25 6.13 -18.61
C ASP A 127 13.52 6.83 -17.26
N GLU A 128 12.85 7.94 -16.97
CA GLU A 128 12.88 8.61 -15.67
C GLU A 128 11.80 8.04 -14.75
N LEU A 129 12.14 7.72 -13.50
CA LEU A 129 11.18 7.38 -12.45
C LEU A 129 10.39 8.64 -12.05
N ILE A 130 9.08 8.63 -12.30
CA ILE A 130 8.21 9.80 -12.11
C ILE A 130 7.15 9.61 -11.01
N GLY A 131 7.06 8.44 -10.41
CA GLY A 131 6.13 8.15 -9.34
C GLY A 131 5.83 6.66 -9.22
N GLY A 132 4.82 6.34 -8.42
CA GLY A 132 4.42 4.96 -8.15
C GLY A 132 3.74 4.80 -6.81
N LEU A 133 3.71 3.58 -6.33
CA LEU A 133 3.26 3.20 -4.99
C LEU A 133 4.06 2.00 -4.48
N TYR A 134 4.08 1.80 -3.17
CA TYR A 134 4.52 0.54 -2.57
C TYR A 134 3.54 0.10 -1.47
N GLY A 135 3.62 -1.17 -1.13
CA GLY A 135 2.80 -1.78 -0.08
C GLY A 135 3.26 -3.19 0.21
N LEU A 136 2.48 -3.87 1.05
CA LEU A 136 2.75 -5.23 1.51
C LEU A 136 1.69 -6.19 1.01
N ILE A 137 2.07 -7.43 0.72
CA ILE A 137 1.15 -8.51 0.34
C ILE A 137 1.10 -9.58 1.43
N PHE A 138 -0.12 -9.89 1.84
CA PHE A 138 -0.44 -11.01 2.71
C PHE A 138 -1.56 -11.82 2.07
N GLY A 139 -1.23 -12.99 1.52
CA GLY A 139 -2.19 -13.77 0.75
C GLY A 139 -2.81 -12.99 -0.40
N LYS A 140 -4.11 -12.65 -0.30
CA LYS A 140 -4.84 -11.82 -1.28
C LYS A 140 -5.18 -10.43 -0.77
N MET A 141 -4.41 -9.92 0.18
CA MET A 141 -4.48 -8.53 0.63
C MET A 141 -3.24 -7.77 0.13
N PHE A 142 -3.44 -6.61 -0.49
CA PHE A 142 -2.39 -5.63 -0.74
C PHE A 142 -2.61 -4.44 0.19
N CYS A 143 -1.73 -4.26 1.17
CA CYS A 143 -1.77 -3.14 2.10
C CYS A 143 -0.94 -1.98 1.53
N GLY A 144 -1.59 -0.92 1.05
CA GLY A 144 -0.92 0.24 0.45
C GLY A 144 -0.28 1.13 1.51
N GLU A 145 1.00 1.48 1.34
CA GLU A 145 1.75 2.28 2.29
C GLU A 145 1.91 3.73 1.85
N SER A 146 2.42 3.93 0.66
CA SER A 146 2.63 5.27 0.14
C SER A 146 2.47 5.33 -1.37
N MET A 147 1.96 6.46 -1.82
CA MET A 147 1.84 6.80 -3.24
C MET A 147 2.53 8.12 -3.50
N ILE A 148 3.29 8.21 -4.60
CA ILE A 148 4.03 9.41 -4.95
C ILE A 148 3.86 9.77 -6.43
N SER A 149 3.81 11.07 -6.72
CA SER A 149 3.61 11.60 -8.08
C SER A 149 4.50 12.81 -8.30
N LYS A 150 5.72 12.61 -8.79
CA LYS A 150 6.56 13.67 -9.37
C LYS A 150 6.02 14.05 -10.75
N GLY A 151 5.71 13.05 -11.57
CA GLY A 151 5.02 13.23 -12.85
C GLY A 151 3.51 13.31 -12.68
N LYS A 152 2.85 14.03 -13.59
CA LYS A 152 1.39 14.23 -13.55
C LYS A 152 0.64 12.89 -13.55
N ASN A 153 -0.21 12.65 -12.55
CA ASN A 153 -1.02 11.44 -12.41
C ASN A 153 -0.24 10.11 -12.28
N ALA A 154 1.07 10.11 -12.03
CA ALA A 154 1.86 8.89 -11.98
C ALA A 154 1.35 7.92 -10.90
N SER A 155 1.04 8.39 -9.68
CA SER A 155 0.47 7.55 -8.63
C SER A 155 -0.89 6.94 -9.00
N LYS A 156 -1.74 7.69 -9.75
CA LYS A 156 -3.01 7.16 -10.24
C LYS A 156 -2.81 6.06 -11.26
N VAL A 157 -1.84 6.23 -12.16
CA VAL A 157 -1.45 5.19 -13.13
C VAL A 157 -0.98 3.95 -12.40
N ALA A 158 -0.10 4.09 -11.40
CA ALA A 158 0.34 2.97 -10.57
C ALA A 158 -0.82 2.21 -9.92
N LEU A 159 -1.75 2.94 -9.26
CA LEU A 159 -2.90 2.33 -8.58
C LEU A 159 -3.84 1.62 -9.55
N ILE A 160 -4.15 2.24 -10.71
CA ILE A 160 -4.99 1.62 -11.74
C ILE A 160 -4.34 0.35 -12.27
N THR A 161 -3.04 0.42 -12.53
CA THR A 161 -2.26 -0.71 -13.07
C THR A 161 -2.22 -1.85 -12.07
N LEU A 162 -1.93 -1.56 -10.79
CA LEU A 162 -2.00 -2.54 -9.71
C LEU A 162 -3.38 -3.19 -9.61
N ALA A 163 -4.44 -2.38 -9.56
CA ALA A 163 -5.80 -2.89 -9.44
C ALA A 163 -6.17 -3.79 -10.62
N LYS A 164 -5.85 -3.41 -11.86
CA LYS A 164 -6.08 -4.26 -13.04
C LYS A 164 -5.32 -5.59 -12.95
N ALA A 165 -4.07 -5.56 -12.53
CA ALA A 165 -3.25 -6.76 -12.37
C ALA A 165 -3.82 -7.71 -11.32
N LEU A 166 -4.31 -7.18 -10.19
CA LEU A 166 -4.82 -7.95 -9.07
C LEU A 166 -6.28 -8.40 -9.23
N ALA A 167 -7.07 -7.76 -10.11
CA ALA A 167 -8.50 -8.04 -10.26
C ALA A 167 -8.82 -9.51 -10.55
N LYS A 168 -8.02 -10.17 -11.40
CA LYS A 168 -8.20 -11.58 -11.77
C LYS A 168 -7.86 -12.57 -10.64
N TYR A 169 -7.18 -12.11 -9.59
CA TYR A 169 -6.75 -12.93 -8.46
C TYR A 169 -7.62 -12.76 -7.21
N ASP A 170 -8.70 -11.96 -7.30
CA ASP A 170 -9.64 -11.74 -6.20
C ASP A 170 -9.00 -11.09 -4.95
N PHE A 171 -8.11 -10.12 -5.21
CA PHE A 171 -7.47 -9.31 -4.16
C PHE A 171 -8.40 -8.24 -3.59
N ILE A 172 -8.04 -7.79 -2.39
CA ILE A 172 -8.48 -6.51 -1.80
C ILE A 172 -7.26 -5.62 -1.66
N ILE A 173 -7.41 -4.32 -1.98
CA ILE A 173 -6.39 -3.31 -1.69
C ILE A 173 -6.85 -2.53 -0.47
N ASP A 174 -6.11 -2.66 0.62
CA ASP A 174 -6.27 -1.85 1.82
C ASP A 174 -5.61 -0.48 1.60
N ALA A 175 -6.39 0.58 1.64
CA ALA A 175 -5.95 1.96 1.48
C ALA A 175 -5.98 2.74 2.82
N GLN A 176 -6.16 2.02 3.94
CA GLN A 176 -6.06 2.50 5.31
C GLN A 176 -7.09 3.60 5.64
N VAL A 177 -6.79 4.87 5.39
CA VAL A 177 -7.63 6.01 5.72
C VAL A 177 -8.13 6.69 4.46
N MET A 178 -9.44 6.93 4.38
CA MET A 178 -10.08 7.59 3.26
C MET A 178 -9.57 9.03 3.08
N ASN A 179 -9.40 9.41 1.83
CA ASN A 179 -9.18 10.78 1.43
C ASN A 179 -9.87 11.06 0.08
N PRO A 180 -10.04 12.35 -0.32
CA PRO A 180 -10.74 12.69 -1.57
C PRO A 180 -10.13 12.08 -2.83
N HIS A 181 -8.81 11.83 -2.83
CA HIS A 181 -8.12 11.20 -3.95
C HIS A 181 -8.50 9.71 -4.10
N LEU A 182 -8.52 8.97 -3.00
CA LEU A 182 -8.89 7.55 -2.98
C LEU A 182 -10.37 7.37 -3.30
N GLU A 183 -11.25 8.20 -2.75
CA GLU A 183 -12.68 8.20 -3.04
C GLU A 183 -12.94 8.46 -4.53
N PHE A 184 -12.26 9.44 -5.13
CA PHE A 184 -12.33 9.72 -6.56
C PHE A 184 -11.91 8.53 -7.43
N MET A 185 -10.93 7.74 -6.97
CA MET A 185 -10.46 6.52 -7.63
C MET A 185 -11.37 5.31 -7.38
N GLY A 186 -12.35 5.40 -6.49
CA GLY A 186 -13.35 4.38 -6.24
C GLY A 186 -13.16 3.57 -4.97
N ALA A 187 -12.33 4.05 -4.04
CA ALA A 187 -12.26 3.48 -2.69
C ALA A 187 -13.62 3.53 -2.00
N LYS A 188 -13.82 2.61 -1.08
CA LYS A 188 -15.01 2.54 -0.22
C LYS A 188 -14.59 2.42 1.23
N ASP A 189 -15.31 3.10 2.10
CA ASP A 189 -15.24 2.88 3.53
C ASP A 189 -16.06 1.67 3.92
N ILE A 190 -15.47 0.81 4.74
CA ILE A 190 -16.14 -0.29 5.43
C ILE A 190 -15.86 -0.19 6.93
N SER A 191 -16.67 -0.85 7.75
CA SER A 191 -16.40 -0.90 9.18
C SER A 191 -15.10 -1.70 9.47
N ARG A 192 -14.44 -1.40 10.58
CA ARG A 192 -13.29 -2.17 11.06
C ARG A 192 -13.61 -3.66 11.23
N ASP A 193 -14.81 -3.97 11.76
CA ASP A 193 -15.24 -5.36 11.91
C ASP A 193 -15.31 -6.09 10.57
N GLU A 194 -15.89 -5.45 9.56
CA GLU A 194 -15.96 -6.01 8.20
C GLU A 194 -14.56 -6.16 7.59
N PHE A 195 -13.70 -5.15 7.76
CA PHE A 195 -12.32 -5.21 7.29
C PHE A 195 -11.53 -6.37 7.91
N LEU A 196 -11.61 -6.55 9.22
CA LEU A 196 -10.90 -7.62 9.93
C LEU A 196 -11.42 -9.01 9.54
N ALA A 197 -12.73 -9.13 9.28
CA ALA A 197 -13.32 -10.37 8.75
C ALA A 197 -12.78 -10.70 7.35
N ILE A 198 -12.70 -9.70 6.46
CA ILE A 198 -12.11 -9.84 5.12
C ILE A 198 -10.63 -10.20 5.21
N LEU A 199 -9.86 -9.47 6.02
CA LEU A 199 -8.43 -9.69 6.24
C LEU A 199 -8.15 -11.14 6.67
N LYS A 200 -8.89 -11.63 7.66
CA LYS A 200 -8.74 -13.01 8.17
C LYS A 200 -8.93 -14.07 7.07
N ILE A 201 -9.85 -13.82 6.14
CA ILE A 201 -10.11 -14.76 5.03
C ILE A 201 -9.03 -14.62 3.96
N LYS A 202 -8.77 -13.39 3.51
CA LYS A 202 -7.92 -13.09 2.35
C LYS A 202 -6.44 -13.32 2.62
N SER A 203 -5.94 -12.99 3.80
CA SER A 203 -4.52 -13.18 4.16
C SER A 203 -4.10 -14.65 4.25
N ASN A 204 -5.06 -15.58 4.42
CA ASN A 204 -4.81 -17.02 4.46
C ASN A 204 -4.99 -17.73 3.10
N GLN A 205 -5.33 -17.01 2.05
CA GLN A 205 -5.45 -17.56 0.69
C GLN A 205 -4.14 -17.39 -0.08
N PRO A 206 -3.73 -18.35 -0.94
CA PRO A 206 -2.57 -18.14 -1.80
C PRO A 206 -2.82 -16.98 -2.76
N SER A 207 -1.79 -16.18 -3.06
CA SER A 207 -1.89 -15.02 -3.96
C SER A 207 -2.39 -15.38 -5.36
N GLY A 208 -2.06 -16.58 -5.84
CA GLY A 208 -2.42 -17.07 -7.18
C GLY A 208 -1.36 -16.72 -8.24
N PHE A 209 -0.25 -16.12 -7.86
CA PHE A 209 0.93 -15.91 -8.69
C PHE A 209 2.20 -16.25 -7.90
N GLU A 210 3.27 -16.61 -8.59
CA GLU A 210 4.56 -16.93 -7.96
C GLU A 210 5.39 -15.68 -7.71
N ASN A 211 5.38 -14.74 -8.68
CA ASN A 211 6.24 -13.57 -8.66
C ASN A 211 5.42 -12.31 -8.94
N PHE A 212 5.54 -11.30 -8.07
CA PHE A 212 4.85 -10.03 -8.29
C PHE A 212 5.38 -9.30 -9.55
N LYS A 213 6.65 -9.48 -9.89
CA LYS A 213 7.26 -8.93 -11.12
C LYS A 213 6.59 -9.41 -12.41
N ASP A 214 6.02 -10.63 -12.38
CA ASP A 214 5.46 -11.30 -13.55
C ASP A 214 3.98 -10.96 -13.77
N LEU A 215 3.42 -10.02 -13.01
CA LEU A 215 2.06 -9.54 -13.20
C LEU A 215 1.96 -8.82 -14.56
N GLU A 216 1.66 -9.60 -15.60
CA GLU A 216 1.41 -9.07 -16.93
C GLU A 216 0.16 -8.19 -16.95
N LEU A 217 0.28 -7.05 -17.63
CA LEU A 217 -0.78 -6.08 -17.80
C LEU A 217 -1.20 -6.03 -19.25
N ASN A 218 -2.35 -6.58 -19.54
CA ASN A 218 -3.09 -6.20 -20.71
C ASN A 218 -3.82 -4.89 -20.38
N LEU A 219 -3.27 -3.78 -20.86
CA LEU A 219 -3.85 -2.43 -20.72
C LEU A 219 -4.90 -2.15 -21.82
N GLU A 220 -5.56 -3.21 -22.33
CA GLU A 220 -6.65 -3.05 -23.30
C GLU A 220 -7.89 -2.38 -22.72
#